data_df3ce51e2e87c8faafb98b9f63d067e1
#
_entry.id   df3ce51e2e87c8faafb98b9f63d067e1
#
_cell.length_a   1.000
_cell.length_b   1.000
_cell.length_c   1.000
_cell.angle_alpha   90.00
_cell.angle_beta   90.00
_cell.angle_gamma   90.00
#
_symmetry.space_group_name_H-M   'P 1'
#
loop_
_entity.id
_entity.type
_entity.pdbx_description
1 polymer ?
#
loop_
_entity_poly.entity_id
_entity_poly.type
_entity_poly.pdbx_seq_one_letter_code
_entity_poly.pdbx_strand_id
1 'polypeptide(L)'
;AITKSTPVAGLPGRSLVPLFKPGQSNWRTHLYAEYHTHAAAPNFFPQRCVRDGRYKLIESLLPDTLHPDYKNTLTKLHRDYERREARNTLNLMSAIKNAPPKVKQAYALMRKPPRYQLYDLQQDPYEFENLAETPKHTETLNCLRAKLAQWRNDTQDPLLNDEALRQLTQEVQGISKKSSARKHTWRYPTYLSRPSVNK
;
A
#
# COMPACT_ATOMS: atom_id res chain seq x y z
N ALA A 1 16.01 -7.13 27.62
CA ALA A 1 15.48 -7.94 26.50
C ALA A 1 15.03 -9.30 27.02
N ILE A 2 13.94 -9.84 26.52
CA ILE A 2 13.42 -11.17 26.93
C ILE A 2 14.45 -12.26 26.60
N THR A 3 15.21 -12.10 25.52
CA THR A 3 16.20 -13.05 25.02
C THR A 3 17.63 -12.82 25.56
N LYS A 4 17.85 -11.81 26.41
CA LYS A 4 19.19 -11.39 26.87
C LYS A 4 20.20 -11.09 25.73
N SER A 5 19.77 -11.02 24.48
CA SER A 5 20.65 -10.69 23.35
C SER A 5 20.91 -9.18 23.29
N THR A 6 22.09 -8.79 22.83
CA THR A 6 22.42 -7.38 22.59
C THR A 6 21.58 -6.88 21.40
N PRO A 7 20.85 -5.75 21.55
CA PRO A 7 20.11 -5.17 20.43
C PRO A 7 21.07 -4.81 19.28
N VAL A 8 20.67 -5.13 18.07
CA VAL A 8 21.41 -4.69 16.87
C VAL A 8 21.21 -3.17 16.73
N ALA A 9 22.31 -2.42 16.63
CA ALA A 9 22.27 -0.98 16.44
C ALA A 9 21.69 -0.61 15.06
N GLY A 10 20.97 0.51 14.98
CA GLY A 10 20.45 1.07 13.74
C GLY A 10 19.15 0.43 13.23
N LEU A 11 18.54 -0.50 13.97
CA LEU A 11 17.21 -1.00 13.62
C LEU A 11 16.15 0.06 13.89
N PRO A 12 15.20 0.30 12.93
CA PRO A 12 14.13 1.29 13.09
C PRO A 12 13.03 0.84 14.08
N GLY A 13 13.02 -0.45 14.44
CA GLY A 13 12.08 -1.03 15.38
C GLY A 13 12.31 -0.60 16.83
N ARG A 14 11.24 -0.55 17.64
CA ARG A 14 11.29 -0.37 19.08
C ARG A 14 10.89 -1.65 19.79
N SER A 15 11.51 -1.94 20.92
CA SER A 15 11.11 -3.05 21.78
C SER A 15 9.66 -2.87 22.26
N LEU A 16 8.84 -3.91 22.14
CA LEU A 16 7.46 -3.93 22.67
C LEU A 16 7.40 -4.18 24.19
N VAL A 17 8.51 -4.53 24.82
CA VAL A 17 8.57 -4.82 26.27
C VAL A 17 7.96 -3.72 27.14
N PRO A 18 8.15 -2.42 26.87
CA PRO A 18 7.47 -1.37 27.64
C PRO A 18 5.96 -1.44 27.63
N LEU A 19 5.35 -1.98 26.56
CA LEU A 19 3.89 -2.09 26.45
C LEU A 19 3.29 -3.18 27.35
N PHE A 20 4.11 -4.08 27.87
CA PHE A 20 3.66 -5.10 28.84
C PHE A 20 3.54 -4.56 30.27
N LYS A 21 3.99 -3.32 30.52
CA LYS A 21 3.90 -2.68 31.83
C LYS A 21 2.67 -1.80 31.90
N PRO A 22 1.81 -1.92 32.94
CA PRO A 22 0.67 -1.01 33.10
C PRO A 22 1.11 0.46 33.20
N GLY A 23 0.33 1.37 32.59
CA GLY A 23 0.56 2.82 32.67
C GLY A 23 1.64 3.39 31.77
N GLN A 24 2.31 2.61 30.94
CA GLN A 24 3.28 3.12 29.95
C GLN A 24 2.57 3.45 28.64
N SER A 25 2.24 4.73 28.43
CA SER A 25 1.50 5.21 27.25
C SER A 25 2.37 5.87 26.17
N ASN A 26 3.67 6.05 26.40
CA ASN A 26 4.53 6.75 25.42
C ASN A 26 4.96 5.83 24.27
N TRP A 27 4.00 5.48 23.44
CA TRP A 27 4.21 4.68 22.24
C TRP A 27 4.00 5.53 20.97
N ARG A 28 4.32 4.95 19.81
CA ARG A 28 4.11 5.64 18.53
C ARG A 28 2.62 5.98 18.34
N THR A 29 2.35 7.19 17.90
CA THR A 29 0.98 7.65 17.57
C THR A 29 0.61 7.37 16.12
N HIS A 30 1.59 7.11 15.28
CA HIS A 30 1.40 6.83 13.85
C HIS A 30 2.10 5.55 13.45
N LEU A 31 1.48 4.82 12.53
CA LEU A 31 2.07 3.68 11.82
C LEU A 31 2.20 4.03 10.36
N TYR A 32 3.33 3.65 9.77
CA TYR A 32 3.61 3.85 8.36
C TYR A 32 3.78 2.50 7.69
N ALA A 33 3.34 2.40 6.45
CA ALA A 33 3.50 1.22 5.62
C ALA A 33 3.78 1.61 4.18
N GLU A 34 4.48 0.74 3.49
CA GLU A 34 4.73 0.87 2.06
C GLU A 34 4.39 -0.43 1.34
N TYR A 35 3.97 -0.27 0.11
CA TYR A 35 3.74 -1.37 -0.82
C TYR A 35 4.34 -1.00 -2.17
N HIS A 36 4.98 -1.95 -2.83
CA HIS A 36 5.53 -1.79 -4.19
C HIS A 36 4.95 -2.84 -5.13
N THR A 37 5.21 -4.10 -4.82
CA THR A 37 4.75 -5.25 -5.60
C THR A 37 4.57 -6.47 -4.70
N HIS A 38 3.66 -7.35 -5.07
CA HIS A 38 3.48 -8.63 -4.39
C HIS A 38 3.84 -9.76 -5.36
N ALA A 39 4.82 -10.58 -4.98
CA ALA A 39 5.25 -11.83 -5.61
C ALA A 39 5.69 -11.75 -7.10
N ALA A 40 5.20 -10.81 -7.89
CA ALA A 40 5.55 -10.72 -9.31
C ALA A 40 5.39 -9.29 -9.86
N ALA A 41 6.18 -8.96 -10.87
CA ALA A 41 6.15 -7.67 -11.54
C ALA A 41 4.75 -7.19 -11.98
N PRO A 42 3.83 -8.06 -12.45
CA PRO A 42 2.48 -7.63 -12.82
C PRO A 42 1.65 -7.02 -11.69
N ASN A 43 2.03 -7.24 -10.42
CA ASN A 43 1.32 -6.72 -9.25
C ASN A 43 1.97 -5.43 -8.70
N PHE A 44 2.77 -4.74 -9.50
CA PHE A 44 3.41 -3.49 -9.12
C PHE A 44 2.40 -2.35 -9.06
N PHE A 45 2.20 -1.80 -7.88
CA PHE A 45 1.40 -0.60 -7.64
C PHE A 45 1.89 0.12 -6.37
N PRO A 46 2.92 0.97 -6.49
CA PRO A 46 3.56 1.56 -5.33
C PRO A 46 2.63 2.51 -4.58
N GLN A 47 2.50 2.26 -3.30
CA GLN A 47 1.69 3.05 -2.36
C GLN A 47 2.47 3.33 -1.09
N ARG A 48 2.07 4.39 -0.39
CA ARG A 48 2.50 4.74 0.95
C ARG A 48 1.28 4.93 1.82
N CYS A 49 1.40 4.60 3.09
CA CYS A 49 0.30 4.70 4.03
C CYS A 49 0.79 5.28 5.36
N VAL A 50 -0.03 6.12 5.95
CA VAL A 50 0.06 6.49 7.35
C VAL A 50 -1.30 6.30 8.01
N ARG A 51 -1.29 5.78 9.24
CA ARG A 51 -2.50 5.75 10.07
C ARG A 51 -2.18 6.19 11.49
N ASP A 52 -3.14 6.84 12.11
CA ASP A 52 -3.18 7.10 13.55
C ASP A 52 -4.20 6.17 14.24
N GLY A 53 -4.72 6.55 15.40
CA GLY A 53 -5.73 5.78 16.13
C GLY A 53 -7.12 5.76 15.47
N ARG A 54 -7.39 6.68 14.53
CA ARG A 54 -8.71 6.82 13.89
C ARG A 54 -8.64 6.87 12.38
N TYR A 55 -7.74 7.67 11.82
CA TYR A 55 -7.69 7.91 10.38
C TYR A 55 -6.56 7.13 9.70
N LYS A 56 -6.79 6.76 8.45
CA LYS A 56 -5.80 6.15 7.56
C LYS A 56 -5.74 6.93 6.26
N LEU A 57 -4.54 7.35 5.88
CA LEU A 57 -4.26 7.94 4.58
C LEU A 57 -3.43 6.99 3.74
N ILE A 58 -3.87 6.75 2.51
CA ILE A 58 -3.12 6.04 1.47
C ILE A 58 -2.75 7.04 0.38
N GLU A 59 -1.47 7.07 0.00
CA GLU A 59 -0.97 7.78 -1.16
C GLU A 59 -0.61 6.78 -2.25
N SER A 60 -1.30 6.85 -3.40
CA SER A 60 -0.94 6.10 -4.61
C SER A 60 0.10 6.88 -5.39
N LEU A 61 1.26 6.26 -5.67
CA LEU A 61 2.32 6.92 -6.45
C LEU A 61 2.07 6.86 -7.97
N LEU A 62 1.16 6.00 -8.41
CA LEU A 62 0.66 5.89 -9.78
C LEU A 62 -0.86 6.10 -9.81
N PRO A 63 -1.36 7.31 -9.49
CA PRO A 63 -2.79 7.57 -9.43
C PRO A 63 -3.44 7.36 -10.80
N ASP A 64 -4.75 7.11 -10.78
CA ASP A 64 -5.61 6.97 -11.97
C ASP A 64 -5.20 5.88 -12.96
N THR A 65 -4.24 5.04 -12.59
CA THR A 65 -3.86 3.86 -13.35
C THR A 65 -4.66 2.65 -12.93
N LEU A 66 -4.83 1.68 -13.84
CA LEU A 66 -5.54 0.45 -13.53
C LEU A 66 -4.77 -0.37 -12.50
N HIS A 67 -5.38 -0.54 -11.32
CA HIS A 67 -4.76 -1.33 -10.25
C HIS A 67 -4.59 -2.79 -10.68
N PRO A 68 -3.39 -3.38 -10.59
CA PRO A 68 -3.14 -4.72 -11.08
C PRO A 68 -3.94 -5.80 -10.34
N ASP A 69 -4.17 -5.62 -9.04
CA ASP A 69 -4.98 -6.58 -8.28
C ASP A 69 -6.43 -6.57 -8.72
N TYR A 70 -6.99 -5.41 -9.09
CA TYR A 70 -8.32 -5.36 -9.68
C TYR A 70 -8.38 -6.21 -10.95
N LYS A 71 -7.39 -6.06 -11.84
CA LYS A 71 -7.32 -6.82 -13.09
C LYS A 71 -7.04 -8.30 -12.86
N ASN A 72 -6.05 -8.62 -12.02
CA ASN A 72 -5.54 -9.99 -11.89
C ASN A 72 -6.34 -10.80 -10.88
N THR A 73 -6.75 -10.20 -9.77
CA THR A 73 -7.47 -10.90 -8.70
C THR A 73 -8.93 -11.07 -9.06
N LEU A 74 -9.63 -10.01 -9.45
CA LEU A 74 -11.05 -10.10 -9.74
C LEU A 74 -11.35 -10.91 -11.01
N THR A 75 -10.55 -10.73 -12.07
CA THR A 75 -10.75 -11.48 -13.33
C THR A 75 -10.16 -12.88 -13.28
N LYS A 76 -9.05 -13.09 -12.57
CA LYS A 76 -8.41 -14.41 -12.48
C LYS A 76 -9.07 -15.30 -11.44
N LEU A 77 -9.43 -14.78 -10.27
CA LEU A 77 -10.21 -15.55 -9.28
C LEU A 77 -11.53 -16.02 -9.87
N HIS A 78 -12.23 -15.16 -10.58
CA HIS A 78 -13.45 -15.54 -11.29
C HIS A 78 -13.21 -16.74 -12.24
N ARG A 79 -12.17 -16.67 -13.08
CA ARG A 79 -11.82 -17.74 -14.03
C ARG A 79 -11.32 -19.03 -13.34
N ASP A 80 -10.53 -18.92 -12.26
CA ASP A 80 -9.98 -20.08 -11.55
C ASP A 80 -11.05 -20.75 -10.68
N TYR A 81 -12.00 -19.98 -10.18
CA TYR A 81 -13.19 -20.50 -9.49
C TYR A 81 -14.13 -21.22 -10.44
N GLU A 82 -14.42 -20.67 -11.61
CA GLU A 82 -15.25 -21.37 -12.62
C GLU A 82 -14.66 -22.72 -13.05
N ARG A 83 -13.33 -22.86 -13.02
CA ARG A 83 -12.65 -24.11 -13.36
C ARG A 83 -12.63 -25.14 -12.25
N ARG A 84 -12.67 -24.73 -10.98
CA ARG A 84 -12.46 -25.65 -9.84
C ARG A 84 -13.75 -26.13 -9.19
N GLU A 85 -14.78 -25.34 -9.18
CA GLU A 85 -16.04 -25.67 -8.49
C GLU A 85 -17.27 -25.15 -9.25
N ALA A 86 -17.78 -25.94 -10.15
CA ALA A 86 -19.00 -25.64 -10.91
C ALA A 86 -20.29 -25.58 -10.04
N ARG A 87 -20.23 -25.71 -8.72
CA ARG A 87 -21.43 -25.88 -7.88
C ARG A 87 -21.72 -24.83 -6.82
N ASN A 88 -20.76 -23.97 -6.40
CA ASN A 88 -21.01 -23.00 -5.32
C ASN A 88 -20.17 -21.73 -5.39
N THR A 89 -19.82 -21.24 -6.56
CA THR A 89 -18.97 -20.07 -6.69
C THR A 89 -19.77 -18.78 -6.61
N LEU A 90 -19.50 -18.00 -5.61
CA LEU A 90 -19.81 -16.58 -5.60
C LEU A 90 -19.15 -15.97 -6.85
N ASN A 91 -19.96 -15.68 -7.86
CA ASN A 91 -19.52 -14.90 -9.00
C ASN A 91 -19.25 -13.47 -8.46
N LEU A 92 -17.98 -13.18 -8.12
CA LEU A 92 -17.61 -11.92 -7.51
C LEU A 92 -18.03 -10.71 -8.35
N MET A 93 -17.94 -10.81 -9.67
CA MET A 93 -18.40 -9.74 -10.57
C MET A 93 -19.92 -9.55 -10.52
N SER A 94 -20.68 -10.64 -10.43
CA SER A 94 -22.13 -10.58 -10.22
C SER A 94 -22.47 -10.06 -8.83
N ALA A 95 -21.73 -10.48 -7.81
CA ALA A 95 -21.90 -9.97 -6.44
C ALA A 95 -21.63 -8.46 -6.37
N ILE A 96 -20.57 -7.96 -7.00
CA ILE A 96 -20.30 -6.52 -7.10
C ILE A 96 -21.40 -5.80 -7.86
N LYS A 97 -21.87 -6.36 -8.99
CA LYS A 97 -22.96 -5.77 -9.77
C LYS A 97 -24.26 -5.62 -8.96
N ASN A 98 -24.52 -6.55 -8.07
CA ASN A 98 -25.72 -6.59 -7.22
C ASN A 98 -25.51 -5.99 -5.83
N ALA A 99 -24.29 -5.55 -5.51
CA ALA A 99 -23.94 -4.98 -4.21
C ALA A 99 -24.62 -3.60 -3.99
N PRO A 100 -24.73 -3.15 -2.73
CA PRO A 100 -25.14 -1.79 -2.42
C PRO A 100 -24.26 -0.73 -3.09
N PRO A 101 -24.78 0.48 -3.35
CA PRO A 101 -24.04 1.55 -4.04
C PRO A 101 -22.66 1.84 -3.42
N LYS A 102 -22.57 1.88 -2.10
CA LYS A 102 -21.32 2.12 -1.36
C LYS A 102 -20.25 1.08 -1.70
N VAL A 103 -20.61 -0.19 -1.76
CA VAL A 103 -19.69 -1.28 -2.12
C VAL A 103 -19.27 -1.18 -3.59
N LYS A 104 -20.21 -0.90 -4.51
CA LYS A 104 -19.89 -0.67 -5.93
C LYS A 104 -18.89 0.47 -6.11
N GLN A 105 -19.11 1.56 -5.39
CA GLN A 105 -18.22 2.73 -5.41
C GLN A 105 -16.81 2.38 -4.93
N ALA A 106 -16.69 1.60 -3.85
CA ALA A 106 -15.39 1.14 -3.33
C ALA A 106 -14.63 0.29 -4.36
N TYR A 107 -15.32 -0.61 -5.06
CA TYR A 107 -14.70 -1.39 -6.14
C TYR A 107 -14.33 -0.53 -7.37
N ALA A 108 -15.12 0.48 -7.69
CA ALA A 108 -14.78 1.44 -8.74
C ALA A 108 -13.53 2.26 -8.38
N LEU A 109 -13.45 2.69 -7.12
CA LEU A 109 -12.28 3.38 -6.56
C LEU A 109 -11.04 2.46 -6.59
N MET A 110 -11.17 1.20 -6.17
CA MET A 110 -10.09 0.22 -6.24
C MET A 110 -9.57 0.01 -7.67
N ARG A 111 -10.43 0.12 -8.68
CA ARG A 111 -10.03 -0.06 -10.08
C ARG A 111 -9.02 0.97 -10.55
N LYS A 112 -9.25 2.24 -10.20
CA LYS A 112 -8.39 3.39 -10.54
C LYS A 112 -8.28 4.30 -9.33
N PRO A 113 -7.41 3.96 -8.37
CA PRO A 113 -7.27 4.74 -7.16
C PRO A 113 -6.79 6.17 -7.46
N PRO A 114 -7.37 7.19 -6.83
CA PRO A 114 -6.86 8.55 -6.90
C PRO A 114 -5.54 8.68 -6.14
N ARG A 115 -4.91 9.84 -6.22
CA ARG A 115 -3.65 10.12 -5.50
C ARG A 115 -3.79 9.87 -4.01
N TYR A 116 -4.88 10.33 -3.39
CA TYR A 116 -5.11 10.21 -1.96
C TYR A 116 -6.43 9.52 -1.65
N GLN A 117 -6.38 8.62 -0.67
CA GLN A 117 -7.55 8.00 -0.08
C GLN A 117 -7.46 8.16 1.43
N LEU A 118 -8.47 8.81 2.03
CA LEU A 118 -8.57 9.05 3.48
C LEU A 118 -9.78 8.30 4.04
N TYR A 119 -9.57 7.53 5.09
CA TYR A 119 -10.62 6.74 5.73
C TYR A 119 -10.70 7.02 7.23
N ASP A 120 -11.92 7.13 7.76
CA ASP A 120 -12.21 7.15 9.20
C ASP A 120 -12.49 5.72 9.66
N LEU A 121 -11.50 5.05 10.21
CA LEU A 121 -11.59 3.63 10.59
C LEU A 121 -12.56 3.36 11.75
N GLN A 122 -12.97 4.38 12.50
CA GLN A 122 -13.97 4.24 13.55
C GLN A 122 -15.38 4.22 12.97
N GLN A 123 -15.65 4.98 11.91
CA GLN A 123 -16.96 5.07 11.26
C GLN A 123 -17.07 4.09 10.08
N ASP A 124 -15.95 3.82 9.42
CA ASP A 124 -15.86 2.99 8.23
C ASP A 124 -14.68 2.01 8.32
N PRO A 125 -14.78 0.97 9.15
CA PRO A 125 -13.70 -0.01 9.36
C PRO A 125 -13.38 -0.83 8.11
N TYR A 126 -14.24 -0.81 7.11
CA TYR A 126 -14.07 -1.52 5.83
C TYR A 126 -13.52 -0.63 4.71
N GLU A 127 -13.25 0.64 4.98
CA GLU A 127 -12.63 1.57 4.02
C GLU A 127 -13.44 1.72 2.71
N PHE A 128 -14.77 1.83 2.81
CA PHE A 128 -15.65 1.99 1.66
C PHE A 128 -15.79 3.44 1.19
N GLU A 129 -15.58 4.42 2.07
CA GLU A 129 -15.85 5.82 1.80
C GLU A 129 -14.56 6.65 1.85
N ASN A 130 -14.09 7.06 0.66
CA ASN A 130 -12.93 7.95 0.58
C ASN A 130 -13.31 9.38 0.95
N LEU A 131 -12.75 9.91 2.03
CA LEU A 131 -12.98 11.25 2.57
C LEU A 131 -11.98 12.29 2.05
N ALA A 132 -11.05 11.94 1.17
CA ALA A 132 -9.95 12.82 0.76
C ALA A 132 -10.43 14.12 0.07
N GLU A 133 -11.60 14.09 -0.59
CA GLU A 133 -12.18 15.24 -1.26
C GLU A 133 -13.31 15.92 -0.45
N THR A 134 -13.54 15.45 0.78
CA THR A 134 -14.59 15.97 1.64
C THR A 134 -14.08 17.20 2.40
N PRO A 135 -14.66 18.40 2.20
CA PRO A 135 -14.15 19.65 2.81
C PRO A 135 -13.97 19.58 4.33
N LYS A 136 -14.87 18.90 5.02
CA LYS A 136 -14.83 18.69 6.48
C LYS A 136 -13.53 17.99 6.95
N HIS A 137 -12.88 17.22 6.09
CA HIS A 137 -11.70 16.43 6.42
C HIS A 137 -10.39 16.98 5.85
N THR A 138 -10.42 18.19 5.26
CA THR A 138 -9.25 18.84 4.64
C THR A 138 -8.09 19.00 5.61
N GLU A 139 -8.35 19.40 6.85
CA GLU A 139 -7.32 19.58 7.87
C GLU A 139 -6.68 18.23 8.25
N THR A 140 -7.50 17.20 8.47
CA THR A 140 -7.03 15.83 8.76
C THR A 140 -6.18 15.29 7.61
N LEU A 141 -6.64 15.46 6.38
CA LEU A 141 -5.91 15.07 5.17
C LEU A 141 -4.53 15.74 5.13
N ASN A 142 -4.48 17.07 5.30
CA ASN A 142 -3.23 17.82 5.23
C ASN A 142 -2.26 17.45 6.37
N CYS A 143 -2.77 17.22 7.57
CA CYS A 143 -1.96 16.75 8.70
C CYS A 143 -1.31 15.39 8.39
N LEU A 144 -2.09 14.41 7.93
CA LEU A 144 -1.57 13.08 7.62
C LEU A 144 -0.65 13.09 6.39
N ARG A 145 -0.92 13.93 5.40
CA ARG A 145 0.00 14.13 4.26
C ARG A 145 1.36 14.67 4.72
N ALA A 146 1.36 15.66 5.61
CA ALA A 146 2.61 16.20 6.16
C ALA A 146 3.38 15.13 6.95
N LYS A 147 2.70 14.32 7.76
CA LYS A 147 3.31 13.20 8.49
C LYS A 147 3.88 12.15 7.54
N LEU A 148 3.16 11.80 6.48
CA LEU A 148 3.63 10.84 5.49
C LEU A 148 4.84 11.37 4.73
N ALA A 149 4.81 12.64 4.30
CA ALA A 149 5.92 13.29 3.61
C ALA A 149 7.18 13.34 4.50
N GLN A 150 7.02 13.71 5.77
CA GLN A 150 8.12 13.70 6.73
C GLN A 150 8.73 12.31 6.86
N TRP A 151 7.91 11.27 7.06
CA TRP A 151 8.40 9.90 7.17
C TRP A 151 9.13 9.43 5.89
N ARG A 152 8.60 9.76 4.71
CA ARG A 152 9.26 9.45 3.42
C ARG A 152 10.64 10.10 3.31
N ASN A 153 10.78 11.36 3.76
CA ASN A 153 12.06 12.06 3.80
C ASN A 153 13.02 11.40 4.82
N ASP A 154 12.56 11.17 6.05
CA ASP A 154 13.37 10.61 7.13
C ASP A 154 13.89 9.20 6.81
N THR A 155 13.08 8.42 6.09
CA THR A 155 13.46 7.08 5.63
C THR A 155 14.21 7.07 4.29
N GLN A 156 14.38 8.24 3.68
CA GLN A 156 15.00 8.37 2.36
C GLN A 156 14.30 7.46 1.32
N ASP A 157 12.96 7.55 1.27
CA ASP A 157 12.16 6.77 0.32
C ASP A 157 12.68 7.00 -1.11
N PRO A 158 13.22 5.97 -1.80
CA PRO A 158 13.82 6.16 -3.13
C PRO A 158 12.80 6.62 -4.18
N LEU A 159 11.51 6.37 -3.95
CA LEU A 159 10.43 6.81 -4.85
C LEU A 159 9.91 8.23 -4.56
N LEU A 160 10.64 9.02 -3.75
CA LEU A 160 10.54 10.49 -3.76
C LEU A 160 11.13 11.08 -5.05
N ASN A 161 12.03 10.35 -5.71
CA ASN A 161 12.59 10.73 -7.00
C ASN A 161 11.66 10.25 -8.11
N ASP A 162 11.02 11.19 -8.81
CA ASP A 162 10.07 10.89 -9.90
C ASP A 162 10.73 10.14 -11.04
N GLU A 163 12.02 10.40 -11.32
CA GLU A 163 12.76 9.68 -12.35
C GLU A 163 12.96 8.21 -11.96
N ALA A 164 13.30 7.94 -10.70
CA ALA A 164 13.43 6.58 -10.19
C ALA A 164 12.09 5.82 -10.24
N LEU A 165 10.99 6.48 -9.90
CA LEU A 165 9.64 5.91 -10.02
C LEU A 165 9.31 5.60 -11.49
N ARG A 166 9.62 6.51 -12.40
CA ARG A 166 9.40 6.33 -13.85
C ARG A 166 10.21 5.15 -14.40
N GLN A 167 11.51 5.08 -14.07
CA GLN A 167 12.39 3.99 -14.50
C GLN A 167 11.91 2.64 -13.98
N LEU A 168 11.55 2.55 -12.70
CA LEU A 168 11.01 1.32 -12.10
C LEU A 168 9.70 0.90 -12.78
N THR A 169 8.81 1.86 -13.03
CA THR A 169 7.54 1.59 -13.71
C THR A 169 7.77 1.03 -15.13
N GLN A 170 8.69 1.62 -15.89
CA GLN A 170 9.04 1.14 -17.23
C GLN A 170 9.68 -0.26 -17.20
N GLU A 171 10.59 -0.51 -16.24
CA GLU A 171 11.20 -1.82 -16.05
C GLU A 171 10.16 -2.89 -15.77
N VAL A 172 9.25 -2.63 -14.82
CA VAL A 172 8.15 -3.54 -14.48
C VAL A 172 7.22 -3.80 -15.66
N GLN A 173 6.84 -2.77 -16.42
CA GLN A 173 6.02 -2.93 -17.62
C GLN A 173 6.73 -3.76 -18.69
N GLY A 174 8.02 -3.60 -18.84
CA GLY A 174 8.85 -4.39 -19.76
C GLY A 174 8.88 -5.87 -19.38
N ILE A 175 8.95 -6.19 -18.07
CA ILE A 175 8.94 -7.56 -17.57
C ILE A 175 7.56 -8.19 -17.74
N SER A 176 6.49 -7.45 -17.42
CA SER A 176 5.11 -7.95 -17.47
C SER A 176 4.66 -8.39 -18.85
N LYS A 177 5.33 -7.90 -19.90
CA LYS A 177 5.08 -8.29 -21.30
C LYS A 177 5.81 -9.57 -21.71
N LYS A 178 6.76 -10.07 -20.90
CA LYS A 178 7.58 -11.26 -21.21
C LYS A 178 7.05 -12.49 -20.47
N SER A 179 7.02 -13.63 -21.14
CA SER A 179 6.60 -14.90 -20.55
C SER A 179 7.57 -15.47 -19.49
N SER A 180 8.77 -14.94 -19.39
CA SER A 180 9.85 -15.44 -18.54
C SER A 180 10.24 -14.49 -17.40
N ALA A 181 9.26 -13.91 -16.70
CA ALA A 181 9.51 -12.97 -15.59
C ALA A 181 10.45 -13.51 -14.49
N ARG A 182 10.54 -14.84 -14.32
CA ARG A 182 11.42 -15.48 -13.32
C ARG A 182 12.91 -15.40 -13.67
N LYS A 183 13.27 -15.15 -14.93
CA LYS A 183 14.66 -15.05 -15.41
C LYS A 183 15.11 -13.61 -15.65
N HIS A 184 14.32 -12.63 -15.20
CA HIS A 184 14.66 -11.24 -15.42
C HIS A 184 15.76 -10.77 -14.45
N THR A 185 16.79 -10.13 -14.99
CA THR A 185 17.77 -9.39 -14.18
C THR A 185 17.24 -7.98 -13.91
N TRP A 186 16.99 -7.70 -12.67
CA TRP A 186 16.46 -6.41 -12.24
C TRP A 186 17.53 -5.33 -12.28
N ARG A 187 17.21 -4.17 -12.85
CA ARG A 187 18.09 -2.99 -12.89
C ARG A 187 17.84 -2.04 -11.71
N TYR A 188 16.69 -2.16 -11.01
CA TYR A 188 16.37 -1.26 -9.91
C TYR A 188 17.48 -1.15 -8.84
N PRO A 189 18.31 -2.16 -8.54
CA PRO A 189 19.38 -2.01 -7.57
C PRO A 189 20.40 -0.94 -7.95
N THR A 190 20.52 -0.59 -9.23
CA THR A 190 21.48 0.40 -9.70
C THR A 190 20.99 1.85 -9.54
N TYR A 191 19.68 2.09 -9.57
CA TYR A 191 19.11 3.43 -9.49
C TYR A 191 18.24 3.67 -8.24
N LEU A 192 17.84 2.63 -7.52
CA LEU A 192 17.19 2.74 -6.21
C LEU A 192 18.16 2.56 -5.04
N SER A 193 19.41 2.18 -5.30
CA SER A 193 20.43 2.05 -4.27
C SER A 193 20.64 3.40 -3.59
N ARG A 194 20.59 3.41 -2.26
CA ARG A 194 21.00 4.56 -1.49
C ARG A 194 22.49 4.82 -1.79
N PRO A 195 22.92 6.09 -1.99
CA PRO A 195 24.32 6.40 -1.95
C PRO A 195 24.88 5.82 -0.64
N SER A 196 25.96 5.05 -0.73
CA SER A 196 26.65 4.57 0.46
C SER A 196 27.04 5.81 1.28
N VAL A 197 26.38 5.99 2.42
CA VAL A 197 26.84 6.98 3.40
C VAL A 197 28.16 6.44 3.88
N ASN A 198 29.26 7.01 3.34
CA ASN A 198 30.60 6.74 3.87
C ASN A 198 30.54 7.03 5.37
N LYS A 199 30.70 5.96 6.17
CA LYS A 199 30.89 6.07 7.62
C LYS A 199 32.26 6.58 7.93
#